data_b533dbdab3f24f08cb6bd0c347515744
#
_entry.id   b533dbdab3f24f08cb6bd0c347515744
#
_cell.length_a   1.000
_cell.length_b   1.000
_cell.length_c   1.000
_cell.angle_alpha   90.00
_cell.angle_beta   90.00
_cell.angle_gamma   90.00
#
_symmetry.space_group_name_H-M   'P 1'
#
loop_
_entity.id
_entity.type
_entity.pdbx_description
1 polymer ?
#
loop_
_entity_poly.entity_id
_entity_poly.type
_entity_poly.pdbx_seq_one_letter_code
_entity_poly.pdbx_strand_id
1 'polypeptide(L)'
;GTSKAAVMALVRNLAGAIAPQIRINSVAPGLIETDMIQIMSEEKRKNMIEDTPLKRIGKPEEIAETVAYLLSEKSSYTTGQTLVSDGGRIPLP
;
A
#
# COMPACT_ATOMS: atom_id res chain seq x y z
N GLY A 1 2.09 -4.88 -10.62
CA GLY A 1 2.05 -4.70 -12.06
C GLY A 1 2.79 -3.46 -12.53
N THR A 2 2.74 -3.21 -13.81
CA THR A 2 3.47 -2.11 -14.44
C THR A 2 3.06 -0.74 -13.86
N SER A 3 1.77 -0.54 -13.62
CA SER A 3 1.28 0.73 -13.09
C SER A 3 1.76 0.99 -11.65
N LYS A 4 1.88 -0.06 -10.86
CA LYS A 4 2.41 0.06 -9.49
C LYS A 4 3.90 0.45 -9.53
N ALA A 5 4.68 -0.21 -10.39
CA ALA A 5 6.09 0.11 -10.55
C ALA A 5 6.29 1.55 -11.05
N ALA A 6 5.42 2.00 -11.96
CA ALA A 6 5.48 3.36 -12.48
C ALA A 6 5.22 4.39 -11.38
N VAL A 7 4.22 4.16 -10.52
CA VAL A 7 3.93 5.06 -9.40
C VAL A 7 5.09 5.11 -8.42
N MET A 8 5.69 3.96 -8.10
CA MET A 8 6.84 3.91 -7.20
C MET A 8 8.03 4.69 -7.74
N ALA A 9 8.30 4.56 -9.04
CA ALA A 9 9.39 5.29 -9.70
C ALA A 9 9.11 6.79 -9.72
N LEU A 10 7.87 7.18 -10.00
CA LEU A 10 7.47 8.58 -10.02
C LEU A 10 7.65 9.23 -8.65
N VAL A 11 7.20 8.55 -7.60
CA VAL A 11 7.33 9.04 -6.22
C VAL A 11 8.79 9.24 -5.87
N ARG A 12 9.63 8.27 -6.19
CA ARG A 12 11.06 8.35 -5.92
C ARG A 12 11.73 9.53 -6.63
N ASN A 13 11.38 9.72 -7.90
CA ASN A 13 11.95 10.81 -8.69
C ASN A 13 11.46 12.18 -8.22
N LEU A 14 10.16 12.30 -7.93
CA LEU A 14 9.59 13.55 -7.45
C LEU A 14 10.15 13.95 -6.09
N ALA A 15 10.41 12.97 -5.23
CA ALA A 15 10.92 13.26 -3.90
C ALA A 15 12.21 14.07 -3.96
N GLY A 16 13.13 13.68 -4.85
CA GLY A 16 14.37 14.41 -5.02
C GLY A 16 14.18 15.82 -5.56
N ALA A 17 13.16 16.01 -6.38
CA ALA A 17 12.90 17.31 -7.02
C ALA A 17 12.24 18.33 -6.08
N ILE A 18 11.46 17.86 -5.10
CA ILE A 18 10.69 18.76 -4.24
C ILE A 18 11.19 18.82 -2.80
N ALA A 19 12.19 18.04 -2.47
CA ALA A 19 12.85 18.12 -1.17
C ALA A 19 13.74 19.38 -1.11
N PRO A 20 13.99 19.94 0.06
CA PRO A 20 13.52 19.52 1.38
C PRO A 20 12.15 20.09 1.78
N GLN A 21 11.51 20.87 0.95
CA GLN A 21 10.29 21.60 1.30
C GLN A 21 9.06 20.67 1.44
N ILE A 22 9.01 19.65 0.60
CA ILE A 22 7.84 18.76 0.55
C ILE A 22 8.30 17.32 0.55
N ARG A 23 7.63 16.49 1.35
CA ARG A 23 7.81 15.05 1.32
C ARG A 23 6.70 14.43 0.47
N ILE A 24 7.03 13.38 -0.26
CA ILE A 24 6.05 12.64 -1.04
C ILE A 24 6.31 11.14 -0.87
N ASN A 25 5.26 10.42 -0.52
CA ASN A 25 5.32 8.97 -0.34
C ASN A 25 4.06 8.36 -0.94
N SER A 26 4.05 7.06 -1.12
CA SER A 26 2.87 6.35 -1.57
C SER A 26 2.57 5.15 -0.68
N VAL A 27 1.33 4.67 -0.74
CA VAL A 27 0.91 3.47 -0.03
C VAL A 27 0.38 2.50 -1.08
N ALA A 28 0.85 1.26 -1.01
CA ALA A 28 0.39 0.20 -1.89
C ALA A 28 -0.39 -0.82 -1.05
N PRO A 29 -1.72 -0.73 -1.04
CA PRO A 29 -2.53 -1.68 -0.29
C PRO A 29 -2.63 -3.01 -1.03
N GLY A 30 -2.86 -4.07 -0.28
CA GLY A 30 -3.17 -5.37 -0.83
C GLY A 30 -4.67 -5.57 -0.92
N LEU A 31 -5.11 -6.76 -0.55
CA LEU A 31 -6.52 -7.12 -0.56
C LEU A 31 -7.20 -6.50 0.65
N ILE A 32 -8.05 -5.51 0.40
CA ILE A 32 -8.71 -4.73 1.45
C ILE A 32 -10.22 -4.93 1.32
N GLU A 33 -10.91 -5.04 2.46
CA GLU A 33 -12.35 -5.22 2.50
C GLU A 33 -13.05 -3.99 1.90
N THR A 34 -13.57 -4.17 0.69
CA THR A 34 -14.28 -3.14 -0.05
C THR A 34 -15.54 -3.77 -0.63
N ASP A 35 -16.43 -2.96 -1.20
CA ASP A 35 -17.63 -3.47 -1.83
C ASP A 35 -17.31 -4.48 -2.93
N MET A 36 -16.27 -4.24 -3.69
CA MET A 36 -15.84 -5.16 -4.74
C MET A 36 -15.44 -6.53 -4.18
N ILE A 37 -14.77 -6.55 -3.04
CA ILE A 37 -14.37 -7.79 -2.37
C ILE A 37 -15.61 -8.52 -1.83
N GLN A 38 -16.59 -7.78 -1.32
CA GLN A 38 -17.79 -8.36 -0.74
C GLN A 38 -18.67 -9.06 -1.79
N ILE A 39 -18.67 -8.58 -3.02
CA ILE A 39 -19.47 -9.19 -4.10
C ILE A 39 -18.74 -10.32 -4.82
N MET A 40 -17.51 -10.57 -4.47
CA MET A 40 -16.69 -11.63 -5.05
C MET A 40 -17.23 -13.00 -4.60
N SER A 41 -17.06 -14.03 -5.43
CA SER A 41 -17.46 -15.39 -5.05
C SER A 41 -16.68 -15.86 -3.82
N GLU A 42 -17.30 -16.72 -3.01
CA GLU A 42 -16.64 -17.25 -1.82
C GLU A 42 -15.36 -18.02 -2.16
N GLU A 43 -15.39 -18.78 -3.24
CA GLU A 43 -14.23 -19.55 -3.67
C GLU A 43 -13.06 -18.64 -4.03
N LYS A 44 -13.31 -17.61 -4.81
CA LYS A 44 -12.28 -16.66 -5.20
C LYS A 44 -11.73 -15.92 -3.99
N ARG A 45 -12.63 -15.47 -3.11
CA ARG A 45 -12.25 -14.79 -1.87
C ARG A 45 -11.38 -15.68 -0.99
N LYS A 46 -11.77 -16.94 -0.83
CA LYS A 46 -11.01 -17.90 -0.04
C LYS A 46 -9.62 -18.12 -0.59
N ASN A 47 -9.51 -18.27 -1.93
CA ASN A 47 -8.22 -18.47 -2.57
C ASN A 47 -7.29 -17.27 -2.34
N MET A 48 -7.83 -16.06 -2.43
CA MET A 48 -7.03 -14.86 -2.22
C MET A 48 -6.57 -14.74 -0.76
N ILE A 49 -7.41 -15.14 0.18
CA ILE A 49 -7.04 -15.16 1.60
C ILE A 49 -5.92 -16.18 1.84
N GLU A 50 -6.02 -17.37 1.25
CA GLU A 50 -5.00 -18.39 1.39
C GLU A 50 -3.65 -17.96 0.81
N ASP A 51 -3.67 -17.17 -0.27
CA ASP A 51 -2.46 -16.64 -0.89
C ASP A 51 -1.82 -15.52 -0.09
N THR A 52 -2.51 -15.01 0.91
CA THR A 52 -2.02 -13.92 1.76
C THR A 52 -1.33 -14.52 2.98
N PRO A 53 -0.04 -14.23 3.21
CA PRO A 53 0.67 -14.78 4.36
C PRO A 53 0.00 -14.52 5.71
N LEU A 54 -0.60 -13.34 5.92
CA LEU A 54 -1.31 -13.06 7.17
C LEU A 54 -2.70 -13.70 7.22
N LYS A 55 -3.12 -14.40 6.15
CA LYS A 55 -4.34 -15.24 6.13
C LYS A 55 -5.61 -14.48 6.44
N ARG A 56 -5.68 -13.24 5.99
CA ARG A 56 -6.90 -12.43 6.12
C ARG A 56 -6.91 -11.28 5.12
N ILE A 57 -8.07 -10.70 4.94
CA ILE A 57 -8.24 -9.47 4.17
C ILE A 57 -7.96 -8.30 5.12
N GLY A 58 -7.28 -7.28 4.62
CA GLY A 58 -7.01 -6.09 5.41
C GLY A 58 -8.26 -5.23 5.56
N LYS A 59 -8.26 -4.39 6.58
CA LYS A 59 -9.36 -3.46 6.83
C LYS A 59 -9.00 -2.08 6.29
N PRO A 60 -9.97 -1.32 5.78
CA PRO A 60 -9.70 0.05 5.32
C PRO A 60 -9.02 0.89 6.39
N GLU A 61 -9.37 0.70 7.66
CA GLU A 61 -8.76 1.43 8.78
C GLU A 61 -7.27 1.18 8.88
N GLU A 62 -6.81 -0.01 8.51
CA GLU A 62 -5.39 -0.34 8.56
C GLU A 62 -4.60 0.44 7.51
N ILE A 63 -5.20 0.67 6.34
CA ILE A 63 -4.58 1.50 5.31
C ILE A 63 -4.60 2.97 5.75
N ALA A 64 -5.70 3.41 6.35
CA ALA A 64 -5.81 4.77 6.85
C ALA A 64 -4.75 5.08 7.91
N GLU A 65 -4.43 4.12 8.77
CA GLU A 65 -3.37 4.29 9.76
C GLU A 65 -1.99 4.48 9.10
N THR A 66 -1.72 3.74 8.04
CA THR A 66 -0.46 3.89 7.30
C THR A 66 -0.37 5.28 6.66
N VAL A 67 -1.46 5.74 6.05
CA VAL A 67 -1.52 7.07 5.46
C VAL A 67 -1.33 8.14 6.53
N ALA A 68 -2.01 8.00 7.67
CA ALA A 68 -1.89 8.95 8.77
C ALA A 68 -0.45 9.05 9.28
N TYR A 69 0.24 7.93 9.39
CA TYR A 69 1.65 7.91 9.77
C TYR A 69 2.50 8.74 8.78
N LEU A 70 2.30 8.51 7.47
CA LEU A 70 3.08 9.20 6.44
C LEU A 70 2.78 10.71 6.39
N LEU A 71 1.60 11.13 6.81
CA LEU A 71 1.22 12.54 6.85
C LEU A 71 1.65 13.22 8.15
N SER A 72 2.16 12.46 9.10
CA SER A 72 2.51 13.00 10.43
C SER A 72 4.00 13.32 10.53
N GLU A 73 4.35 14.04 11.60
CA GLU A 73 5.74 14.32 11.93
C GLU A 73 6.53 13.07 12.27
N LYS A 74 5.84 11.98 12.59
CA LYS A 74 6.51 10.70 12.91
C LYS A 74 7.28 10.15 11.73
N SER A 75 6.90 10.51 10.50
CA SER A 75 7.60 10.09 9.30
C SER A 75 8.47 11.21 8.71
N SER A 76 8.91 12.14 9.53
CA SER A 76 9.61 13.36 9.06
C SER A 76 10.91 13.11 8.29
N TYR A 77 11.51 11.93 8.45
CA TYR A 77 12.73 11.57 7.71
C TYR A 77 12.45 10.62 6.56
N THR A 78 11.18 10.49 6.15
CA THR A 78 10.72 9.54 5.10
C THR A 78 10.18 10.31 3.91
N THR A 79 10.80 10.14 2.75
CA THR A 79 10.29 10.68 1.49
C THR A 79 10.73 9.78 0.34
N GLY A 80 9.95 9.74 -0.72
CA GLY A 80 10.28 8.95 -1.90
C GLY A 80 10.01 7.45 -1.73
N GLN A 81 9.29 7.06 -0.69
CA GLN A 81 9.08 5.66 -0.35
C GLN A 81 7.67 5.21 -0.68
N THR A 82 7.53 3.91 -0.89
CA THR A 82 6.22 3.26 -1.02
C THR A 82 6.10 2.26 0.12
N LEU A 83 5.11 2.47 1.00
CA LEU A 83 4.80 1.51 2.04
C LEU A 83 3.79 0.50 1.51
N VAL A 84 4.20 -0.76 1.49
CA VAL A 84 3.34 -1.85 1.06
C VAL A 84 2.62 -2.40 2.29
N SER A 85 1.29 -2.42 2.22
CA SER A 85 0.45 -2.93 3.31
C SER A 85 -0.51 -3.95 2.72
N ASP A 86 -0.05 -5.18 2.58
CA ASP A 86 -0.73 -6.22 1.81
C ASP A 86 -0.78 -7.59 2.51
N GLY A 87 -0.43 -7.64 3.79
CA GLY A 87 -0.39 -8.91 4.51
C GLY A 87 0.68 -9.86 4.00
N GLY A 88 1.63 -9.36 3.23
CA GLY A 88 2.72 -10.16 2.67
C GLY A 88 2.38 -10.85 1.34
N ARG A 89 1.22 -10.54 0.76
CA ARG A 89 0.71 -11.24 -0.42
C ARG A 89 1.55 -11.01 -1.67
N ILE A 90 2.12 -9.83 -1.83
CA ILE A 90 2.91 -9.51 -3.03
C ILE A 90 4.37 -9.76 -2.72
N PRO A 91 5.04 -10.70 -3.43
CA PRO A 91 6.46 -10.93 -3.20
C PRO A 91 7.26 -9.67 -3.52
N LEU A 92 8.25 -9.40 -2.69
CA LEU A 92 9.18 -8.30 -2.97
C LEU A 92 10.04 -8.66 -4.17
N PRO A 93 10.33 -7.69 -5.05
CA PRO A 93 11.23 -7.93 -6.19
C PRO A 93 12.64 -8.24 -5.76
#